data_e1a100c7792efd395fb2b36d779fcf02
#
_entry.id   e1a100c7792efd395fb2b36d779fcf02
#
_cell.length_a   1.000
_cell.length_b   1.000
_cell.length_c   1.000
_cell.angle_alpha   90.00
_cell.angle_beta   90.00
_cell.angle_gamma   90.00
#
_symmetry.space_group_name_H-M   'P 1'
#
loop_
_entity.id
_entity.type
_entity.pdbx_description
1 polymer ?
#
loop_
_entity_poly.entity_id
_entity_poly.type
_entity_poly.pdbx_seq_one_letter_code
_entity_poly.pdbx_strand_id
1 'polypeptide(L)'
;MMNKKALDKVCADVYSVIEVFKRMIDGTDEQILTILQNDARISNAEIARQIGLAPSAVLERIRKLEDRGIIRGYRAEIDPRAVEFGLTVFVTVKTSECGSDAEEALAAIPEVLEVHDVAGEDCFLLKIRTKDTDALGKLHREKIRTIPSVISTKTIVVLQTFKETNALPIAGKARKG
;
A
#
# COMPACT_ATOMS: atom_id res chain seq x y z
N MET A 1 -14.61 24.63 -6.19
CA MET A 1 -14.29 24.51 -7.62
C MET A 1 -12.80 24.82 -7.79
N MET A 2 -11.97 23.82 -7.98
CA MET A 2 -10.51 24.00 -8.07
C MET A 2 -10.16 24.67 -9.42
N ASN A 3 -9.36 25.73 -9.39
CA ASN A 3 -8.97 26.50 -10.58
C ASN A 3 -8.10 25.65 -11.50
N LYS A 4 -8.34 25.68 -12.83
CA LYS A 4 -7.59 24.93 -13.85
C LYS A 4 -6.09 25.10 -13.72
N LYS A 5 -5.59 26.30 -13.38
CA LYS A 5 -4.15 26.56 -13.11
C LYS A 5 -3.60 25.79 -11.91
N ALA A 6 -4.41 25.53 -10.88
CA ALA A 6 -3.98 24.74 -9.72
C ALA A 6 -3.92 23.25 -10.09
N LEU A 7 -4.86 22.78 -10.91
CA LEU A 7 -4.85 21.40 -11.43
C LEU A 7 -3.64 21.14 -12.34
N ASP A 8 -3.35 22.07 -13.25
CA ASP A 8 -2.21 21.99 -14.17
C ASP A 8 -0.86 21.99 -13.41
N LYS A 9 -0.77 22.76 -12.31
CA LYS A 9 0.43 22.79 -11.45
C LYS A 9 0.61 21.47 -10.70
N VAL A 10 -0.46 20.92 -10.12
CA VAL A 10 -0.41 19.60 -9.43
C VAL A 10 -0.04 18.50 -10.43
N CYS A 11 -0.60 18.51 -11.64
CA CYS A 11 -0.21 17.57 -12.69
C CYS A 11 1.28 17.73 -13.07
N ALA A 12 1.77 18.96 -13.23
CA ALA A 12 3.18 19.19 -13.56
C ALA A 12 4.13 18.74 -12.45
N ASP A 13 3.77 18.99 -11.18
CA ASP A 13 4.55 18.53 -10.03
C ASP A 13 4.55 17.00 -9.92
N VAL A 14 3.43 16.34 -10.15
CA VAL A 14 3.33 14.86 -10.21
C VAL A 14 4.16 14.29 -11.36
N TYR A 15 4.09 14.89 -12.56
CA TYR A 15 4.93 14.48 -13.70
C TYR A 15 6.41 14.68 -13.42
N SER A 16 6.82 15.78 -12.77
CA SER A 16 8.20 16.04 -12.36
C SER A 16 8.71 14.99 -11.38
N VAL A 17 7.90 14.63 -10.39
CA VAL A 17 8.21 13.57 -9.41
C VAL A 17 8.34 12.21 -10.11
N ILE A 18 7.43 11.86 -11.03
CA ILE A 18 7.49 10.62 -11.80
C ILE A 18 8.75 10.56 -12.69
N GLU A 19 9.14 11.66 -13.30
CA GLU A 19 10.38 11.74 -14.12
C GLU A 19 11.65 11.59 -13.26
N VAL A 20 11.67 12.15 -12.05
CA VAL A 20 12.77 11.97 -11.09
C VAL A 20 12.86 10.51 -10.64
N PHE A 21 11.73 9.87 -10.35
CA PHE A 21 11.70 8.44 -10.00
C PHE A 21 12.11 7.53 -11.17
N LYS A 22 11.73 7.84 -12.41
CA LYS A 22 12.19 7.10 -13.61
C LYS A 22 13.71 7.12 -13.78
N ARG A 23 14.40 8.16 -13.32
CA ARG A 23 15.88 8.25 -13.30
C ARG A 23 16.51 7.47 -12.14
N MET A 24 15.71 6.98 -11.21
CA MET A 24 16.20 6.31 -10.00
C MET A 24 16.36 4.79 -10.15
N ILE A 25 15.69 4.15 -11.09
CA ILE A 25 15.79 2.72 -11.37
C ILE A 25 16.06 2.47 -12.85
N ASP A 26 16.90 1.50 -13.16
CA ASP A 26 17.15 1.05 -14.53
C ASP A 26 16.38 -0.23 -14.85
N GLY A 27 16.43 -0.69 -16.11
CA GLY A 27 15.72 -1.90 -16.51
C GLY A 27 16.18 -3.18 -15.79
N THR A 28 17.42 -3.20 -15.28
CA THR A 28 17.92 -4.30 -14.46
C THR A 28 17.30 -4.26 -13.06
N ASP A 29 17.18 -3.06 -12.48
CA ASP A 29 16.51 -2.86 -11.19
C ASP A 29 15.02 -3.24 -11.29
N GLU A 30 14.34 -2.90 -12.41
CA GLU A 30 12.96 -3.33 -12.68
C GLU A 30 12.81 -4.85 -12.70
N GLN A 31 13.76 -5.56 -13.33
CA GLN A 31 13.77 -7.03 -13.35
C GLN A 31 13.98 -7.61 -11.94
N ILE A 32 14.92 -7.10 -11.17
CA ILE A 32 15.18 -7.51 -9.78
C ILE A 32 13.91 -7.30 -8.93
N LEU A 33 13.29 -6.12 -9.01
CA LEU A 33 12.09 -5.80 -8.27
C LEU A 33 10.91 -6.70 -8.65
N THR A 34 10.75 -7.01 -9.93
CA THR A 34 9.71 -7.93 -10.42
C THR A 34 9.88 -9.33 -9.86
N ILE A 35 11.13 -9.85 -9.84
CA ILE A 35 11.45 -11.16 -9.27
C ILE A 35 11.16 -11.17 -7.76
N LEU A 36 11.63 -10.16 -7.03
CA LEU A 36 11.46 -10.05 -5.58
C LEU A 36 9.99 -9.88 -5.15
N GLN A 37 9.15 -9.24 -5.98
CA GLN A 37 7.71 -9.16 -5.71
C GLN A 37 7.01 -10.51 -5.81
N ASN A 38 7.51 -11.43 -6.65
CA ASN A 38 6.97 -12.77 -6.82
C ASN A 38 7.51 -13.76 -5.77
N ASP A 39 8.79 -13.64 -5.44
CA ASP A 39 9.45 -14.47 -4.41
C ASP A 39 10.50 -13.66 -3.66
N ALA A 40 10.11 -13.16 -2.49
CA ALA A 40 11.00 -12.40 -1.61
C ALA A 40 12.11 -13.26 -0.93
N ARG A 41 12.03 -14.60 -1.04
CA ARG A 41 13.01 -15.53 -0.45
C ARG A 41 14.02 -16.07 -1.47
N ILE A 42 13.90 -15.69 -2.73
CA ILE A 42 14.82 -16.09 -3.79
C ILE A 42 16.26 -15.65 -3.46
N SER A 43 17.24 -16.50 -3.77
CA SER A 43 18.64 -16.17 -3.53
C SER A 43 19.18 -15.18 -4.58
N ASN A 44 20.17 -14.35 -4.19
CA ASN A 44 20.84 -13.45 -5.12
C ASN A 44 21.52 -14.21 -6.27
N ALA A 45 21.99 -15.45 -6.04
CA ALA A 45 22.57 -16.30 -7.08
C ALA A 45 21.50 -16.70 -8.13
N GLU A 46 20.29 -17.01 -7.69
CA GLU A 46 19.21 -17.38 -8.58
C GLU A 46 18.69 -16.16 -9.36
N ILE A 47 18.56 -14.99 -8.72
CA ILE A 47 18.26 -13.74 -9.43
C ILE A 47 19.32 -13.47 -10.51
N ALA A 48 20.61 -13.57 -10.12
CA ALA A 48 21.73 -13.33 -11.02
C ALA A 48 21.68 -14.25 -12.25
N ARG A 49 21.35 -15.53 -12.05
CA ARG A 49 21.17 -16.50 -13.14
C ARG A 49 20.05 -16.09 -14.10
N GLN A 50 18.91 -15.60 -13.57
CA GLN A 50 17.76 -15.20 -14.39
C GLN A 50 18.02 -13.95 -15.24
N ILE A 51 18.80 -12.99 -14.72
CA ILE A 51 19.02 -11.71 -15.39
C ILE A 51 20.41 -11.57 -16.04
N GLY A 52 21.24 -12.63 -15.96
CA GLY A 52 22.56 -12.66 -16.62
C GLY A 52 23.61 -11.77 -15.95
N LEU A 53 23.60 -11.65 -14.61
CA LEU A 53 24.57 -10.88 -13.83
C LEU A 53 25.38 -11.75 -12.87
N ALA A 54 26.44 -11.15 -12.29
CA ALA A 54 27.14 -11.76 -11.16
C ALA A 54 26.31 -11.59 -9.85
N PRO A 55 26.31 -12.59 -8.94
CA PRO A 55 25.57 -12.50 -7.67
C PRO A 55 25.95 -11.29 -6.81
N SER A 56 27.23 -10.87 -6.84
CA SER A 56 27.72 -9.68 -6.13
C SER A 56 27.11 -8.39 -6.69
N ALA A 57 26.93 -8.31 -8.02
CA ALA A 57 26.30 -7.16 -8.67
C ALA A 57 24.80 -7.07 -8.31
N VAL A 58 24.11 -8.21 -8.23
CA VAL A 58 22.70 -8.26 -7.78
C VAL A 58 22.60 -7.80 -6.32
N LEU A 59 23.46 -8.32 -5.44
CA LEU A 59 23.49 -7.92 -4.02
C LEU A 59 23.69 -6.41 -3.85
N GLU A 60 24.63 -5.83 -4.61
CA GLU A 60 24.90 -4.39 -4.55
C GLU A 60 23.71 -3.57 -5.00
N ARG A 61 23.01 -4.00 -6.08
CA ARG A 61 21.80 -3.33 -6.58
C ARG A 61 20.66 -3.41 -5.58
N ILE A 62 20.41 -4.57 -4.98
CA ILE A 62 19.38 -4.75 -3.95
C ILE A 62 19.66 -3.82 -2.77
N ARG A 63 20.89 -3.77 -2.25
CA ARG A 63 21.27 -2.85 -1.18
C ARG A 63 21.00 -1.39 -1.55
N LYS A 64 21.36 -0.95 -2.75
CA LYS A 64 21.06 0.41 -3.22
C LYS A 64 19.57 0.69 -3.29
N LEU A 65 18.75 -0.28 -3.68
CA LEU A 65 17.28 -0.14 -3.70
C LEU A 65 16.69 -0.07 -2.28
N GLU A 66 17.26 -0.80 -1.34
CA GLU A 66 16.92 -0.74 0.09
C GLU A 66 17.33 0.60 0.72
N ASP A 67 18.59 1.02 0.55
CA ASP A 67 19.14 2.28 1.07
C ASP A 67 18.35 3.50 0.58
N ARG A 68 17.83 3.43 -0.65
CA ARG A 68 17.00 4.48 -1.26
C ARG A 68 15.53 4.38 -0.89
N GLY A 69 15.13 3.40 -0.09
CA GLY A 69 13.74 3.17 0.31
C GLY A 69 12.80 2.73 -0.81
N ILE A 70 13.33 2.27 -1.95
CA ILE A 70 12.54 1.69 -3.05
C ILE A 70 12.04 0.31 -2.62
N ILE A 71 12.91 -0.52 -2.05
CA ILE A 71 12.51 -1.71 -1.29
C ILE A 71 12.33 -1.29 0.15
N ARG A 72 11.08 -1.25 0.62
CA ARG A 72 10.72 -0.84 1.98
C ARG A 72 10.71 -1.99 2.98
N GLY A 73 10.92 -3.21 2.51
CA GLY A 73 10.95 -4.42 3.34
C GLY A 73 10.41 -5.64 2.62
N TYR A 74 10.54 -6.77 3.30
CA TYR A 74 10.08 -8.08 2.84
C TYR A 74 9.03 -8.59 3.83
N ARG A 75 7.89 -9.07 3.34
CA ARG A 75 6.78 -9.52 4.18
C ARG A 75 6.29 -10.89 3.76
N ALA A 76 5.91 -11.69 4.74
CA ALA A 76 5.19 -12.91 4.49
C ALA A 76 3.73 -12.60 4.15
N GLU A 77 3.19 -13.25 3.14
CA GLU A 77 1.75 -13.26 2.88
C GLU A 77 1.11 -14.37 3.74
N ILE A 78 0.15 -13.97 4.58
CA ILE A 78 -0.51 -14.87 5.53
C ILE A 78 -1.99 -14.99 5.13
N ASP A 79 -2.52 -16.21 5.08
CA ASP A 79 -3.96 -16.42 4.93
C ASP A 79 -4.69 -15.87 6.17
N PRO A 80 -5.47 -14.78 6.01
CA PRO A 80 -6.12 -14.15 7.14
C PRO A 80 -7.18 -15.05 7.79
N ARG A 81 -7.74 -16.02 7.08
CA ARG A 81 -8.70 -16.99 7.63
C ARG A 81 -8.00 -17.95 8.58
N ALA A 82 -6.76 -18.35 8.26
CA ALA A 82 -5.96 -19.24 9.10
C ALA A 82 -5.63 -18.65 10.47
N VAL A 83 -5.65 -17.32 10.59
CA VAL A 83 -5.36 -16.58 11.82
C VAL A 83 -6.57 -15.81 12.37
N GLU A 84 -7.77 -16.26 12.00
CA GLU A 84 -9.06 -15.73 12.49
C GLU A 84 -9.35 -14.26 12.11
N PHE A 85 -8.81 -13.74 10.97
CA PHE A 85 -9.11 -12.41 10.43
C PHE A 85 -9.86 -12.50 9.09
N GLY A 86 -10.84 -13.42 9.01
CA GLY A 86 -11.53 -13.76 7.75
C GLY A 86 -12.50 -12.70 7.24
N LEU A 87 -13.01 -11.80 8.10
CA LEU A 87 -13.93 -10.74 7.69
C LEU A 87 -13.15 -9.49 7.25
N THR A 88 -13.32 -9.12 5.99
CA THR A 88 -12.78 -7.86 5.45
C THR A 88 -13.90 -6.84 5.28
N VAL A 89 -13.66 -5.61 5.72
CA VAL A 89 -14.59 -4.50 5.52
C VAL A 89 -13.82 -3.25 5.11
N PHE A 90 -14.49 -2.38 4.33
CA PHE A 90 -14.08 -1.01 4.13
C PHE A 90 -14.99 -0.09 4.95
N VAL A 91 -14.40 0.88 5.63
CA VAL A 91 -15.15 1.85 6.43
C VAL A 91 -14.75 3.23 5.97
N THR A 92 -15.74 4.03 5.51
CA THR A 92 -15.52 5.45 5.34
C THR A 92 -15.82 6.16 6.66
N VAL A 93 -14.99 7.14 7.01
CA VAL A 93 -15.10 7.91 8.23
C VAL A 93 -15.20 9.39 7.88
N LYS A 94 -16.23 10.04 8.39
CA LYS A 94 -16.41 11.49 8.33
C LYS A 94 -16.03 12.09 9.68
N THR A 95 -15.14 13.09 9.65
CA THR A 95 -14.70 13.84 10.82
C THR A 95 -15.19 15.28 10.77
N SER A 96 -15.21 15.96 11.92
CA SER A 96 -15.62 17.37 12.03
C SER A 96 -14.68 18.29 11.26
N GLU A 97 -13.38 17.95 11.22
CA GLU A 97 -12.35 18.64 10.50
C GLU A 97 -11.45 17.60 9.81
N CYS A 98 -11.19 17.77 8.51
CA CYS A 98 -10.20 16.97 7.80
C CYS A 98 -8.80 17.44 8.21
N GLY A 99 -7.88 16.50 8.49
CA GLY A 99 -6.53 16.81 9.01
C GLY A 99 -6.50 16.98 10.53
N SER A 100 -7.48 16.38 11.25
CA SER A 100 -7.45 16.24 12.70
C SER A 100 -6.54 15.08 13.12
N ASP A 101 -6.30 14.94 14.42
CA ASP A 101 -5.58 13.81 15.05
C ASP A 101 -6.27 12.43 14.89
N ALA A 102 -7.37 12.37 14.13
CA ALA A 102 -8.11 11.14 13.85
C ALA A 102 -7.28 10.13 13.06
N GLU A 103 -6.43 10.57 12.13
CA GLU A 103 -5.60 9.68 11.33
C GLU A 103 -4.65 8.86 12.20
N GLU A 104 -4.00 9.47 13.20
CA GLU A 104 -3.09 8.75 14.11
C GLU A 104 -3.86 7.76 14.99
N ALA A 105 -5.01 8.17 15.52
CA ALA A 105 -5.86 7.31 16.33
C ALA A 105 -6.41 6.12 15.54
N LEU A 106 -6.84 6.34 14.30
CA LEU A 106 -7.30 5.28 13.40
C LEU A 106 -6.18 4.32 13.00
N ALA A 107 -4.99 4.86 12.67
CA ALA A 107 -3.82 4.06 12.30
C ALA A 107 -3.24 3.25 13.48
N ALA A 108 -3.48 3.67 14.72
CA ALA A 108 -3.06 2.95 15.91
C ALA A 108 -3.92 1.70 16.22
N ILE A 109 -5.06 1.52 15.54
CA ILE A 109 -5.95 0.36 15.73
C ILE A 109 -5.36 -0.85 14.99
N PRO A 110 -4.98 -1.96 15.66
CA PRO A 110 -4.31 -3.09 15.02
C PRO A 110 -5.13 -3.76 13.91
N GLU A 111 -6.46 -3.77 14.02
CA GLU A 111 -7.37 -4.36 13.04
C GLU A 111 -7.55 -3.49 11.78
N VAL A 112 -7.11 -2.22 11.85
CA VAL A 112 -7.08 -1.30 10.70
C VAL A 112 -5.76 -1.51 9.97
N LEU A 113 -5.84 -2.06 8.76
CA LEU A 113 -4.66 -2.39 7.94
C LEU A 113 -4.24 -1.25 7.03
N GLU A 114 -5.19 -0.40 6.63
CA GLU A 114 -4.95 0.75 5.75
C GLU A 114 -5.80 1.93 6.21
N VAL A 115 -5.21 3.12 6.21
CA VAL A 115 -5.88 4.40 6.43
C VAL A 115 -5.51 5.31 5.27
N HIS A 116 -6.51 5.75 4.54
CA HIS A 116 -6.33 6.65 3.40
C HIS A 116 -7.13 7.94 3.64
N ASP A 117 -6.47 9.08 3.50
CA ASP A 117 -7.16 10.37 3.33
C ASP A 117 -7.73 10.41 1.90
N VAL A 118 -9.01 10.69 1.77
CA VAL A 118 -9.71 10.63 0.49
C VAL A 118 -10.44 11.93 0.20
N ALA A 119 -10.39 12.35 -1.06
CA ALA A 119 -11.16 13.51 -1.51
C ALA A 119 -12.63 13.10 -1.71
N GLY A 120 -13.55 13.74 -0.99
CA GLY A 120 -14.98 13.44 -1.08
C GLY A 120 -15.78 14.01 0.07
N GLU A 121 -16.94 13.40 0.34
CA GLU A 121 -17.78 13.74 1.49
C GLU A 121 -17.26 13.20 2.81
N ASP A 122 -16.56 12.07 2.76
CA ASP A 122 -15.90 11.42 3.88
C ASP A 122 -14.40 11.79 3.86
N CYS A 123 -13.77 11.87 5.05
CA CYS A 123 -12.36 12.24 5.16
C CYS A 123 -11.43 11.04 5.01
N PHE A 124 -11.81 9.87 5.54
CA PHE A 124 -10.95 8.68 5.54
C PHE A 124 -11.63 7.45 4.96
N LEU A 125 -10.84 6.62 4.28
CA LEU A 125 -11.20 5.25 3.89
C LEU A 125 -10.27 4.29 4.64
N LEU A 126 -10.87 3.36 5.38
CA LEU A 126 -10.17 2.33 6.15
C LEU A 126 -10.37 0.97 5.51
N LYS A 127 -9.32 0.14 5.50
CA LYS A 127 -9.44 -1.30 5.30
C LYS A 127 -9.24 -2.00 6.64
N ILE A 128 -10.23 -2.75 7.06
CA ILE A 128 -10.26 -3.41 8.36
C ILE A 128 -10.42 -4.92 8.16
N ARG A 129 -9.72 -5.69 8.98
CA ARG A 129 -9.94 -7.13 9.11
C ARG A 129 -10.28 -7.50 10.54
N THR A 130 -11.32 -8.32 10.68
CA THR A 130 -11.76 -8.86 11.99
C THR A 130 -12.13 -10.33 11.85
N LYS A 131 -12.36 -10.99 12.99
CA LYS A 131 -12.80 -12.37 13.03
C LYS A 131 -14.21 -12.53 12.42
N ASP A 132 -15.14 -11.73 12.88
CA ASP A 132 -16.56 -11.79 12.57
C ASP A 132 -17.24 -10.41 12.73
N THR A 133 -18.55 -10.37 12.54
CA THR A 133 -19.37 -9.16 12.67
C THR A 133 -19.49 -8.66 14.10
N ASP A 134 -19.41 -9.54 15.10
CA ASP A 134 -19.47 -9.16 16.52
C ASP A 134 -18.19 -8.43 16.92
N ALA A 135 -17.02 -8.96 16.51
CA ALA A 135 -15.73 -8.30 16.68
C ALA A 135 -15.68 -6.95 15.96
N LEU A 136 -16.24 -6.86 14.75
CA LEU A 136 -16.38 -5.61 14.02
C LEU A 136 -17.25 -4.61 14.80
N GLY A 137 -18.40 -5.05 15.28
CA GLY A 137 -19.31 -4.20 16.06
C GLY A 137 -18.67 -3.68 17.35
N LYS A 138 -17.87 -4.51 18.03
CA LYS A 138 -17.09 -4.12 19.21
C LYS A 138 -16.03 -3.08 18.87
N LEU A 139 -15.21 -3.37 17.86
CA LEU A 139 -14.17 -2.44 17.35
C LEU A 139 -14.77 -1.07 17.01
N HIS A 140 -15.90 -1.07 16.32
CA HIS A 140 -16.57 0.16 15.91
C HIS A 140 -17.04 0.99 17.11
N ARG A 141 -17.69 0.35 18.11
CA ARG A 141 -18.18 1.05 19.31
C ARG A 141 -17.06 1.51 20.24
N GLU A 142 -16.04 0.67 20.43
CA GLU A 142 -15.04 0.88 21.48
C GLU A 142 -13.79 1.63 21.00
N LYS A 143 -13.49 1.60 19.69
CA LYS A 143 -12.29 2.21 19.14
C LYS A 143 -12.58 3.35 18.16
N ILE A 144 -13.43 3.12 17.14
CA ILE A 144 -13.63 4.13 16.09
C ILE A 144 -14.55 5.27 16.57
N ARG A 145 -15.71 4.93 17.14
CA ARG A 145 -16.69 5.93 17.60
C ARG A 145 -16.27 6.69 18.86
N THR A 146 -15.22 6.25 19.54
CA THR A 146 -14.66 6.96 20.70
C THR A 146 -13.71 8.08 20.30
N ILE A 147 -13.31 8.16 19.05
CA ILE A 147 -12.50 9.27 18.54
C ILE A 147 -13.38 10.52 18.46
N PRO A 148 -13.05 11.60 19.20
CA PRO A 148 -13.97 12.74 19.37
C PRO A 148 -14.33 13.43 18.06
N SER A 149 -13.43 13.49 17.10
CA SER A 149 -13.64 14.12 15.79
C SER A 149 -14.52 13.29 14.85
N VAL A 150 -14.79 12.01 15.12
CA VAL A 150 -15.61 11.15 14.24
C VAL A 150 -17.08 11.50 14.37
N ILE A 151 -17.68 11.97 13.26
CA ILE A 151 -19.10 12.33 13.17
C ILE A 151 -19.93 11.13 12.72
N SER A 152 -19.50 10.46 11.67
CA SER A 152 -20.23 9.33 11.09
C SER A 152 -19.31 8.34 10.40
N THR A 153 -19.80 7.13 10.25
CA THR A 153 -19.10 6.06 9.54
C THR A 153 -20.06 5.28 8.65
N LYS A 154 -19.57 4.80 7.53
CA LYS A 154 -20.30 3.89 6.64
C LYS A 154 -19.45 2.64 6.41
N THR A 155 -20.00 1.47 6.70
CA THR A 155 -19.30 0.19 6.58
C THR A 155 -19.76 -0.55 5.33
N ILE A 156 -18.79 -1.02 4.55
CA ILE A 156 -18.98 -1.86 3.37
C ILE A 156 -18.37 -3.22 3.66
N VAL A 157 -19.19 -4.26 3.73
CA VAL A 157 -18.72 -5.63 3.97
C VAL A 157 -18.30 -6.28 2.66
N VAL A 158 -17.08 -6.83 2.61
CA VAL A 158 -16.60 -7.58 1.45
C VAL A 158 -17.18 -8.99 1.50
N LEU A 159 -18.02 -9.32 0.52
CA LEU A 159 -18.60 -10.67 0.42
C LEU A 159 -17.60 -11.66 -0.17
N GLN A 160 -16.81 -11.24 -1.15
CA GLN A 160 -15.81 -12.07 -1.80
C GLN A 160 -14.67 -11.19 -2.36
N THR A 161 -13.43 -11.64 -2.18
CA THR A 161 -12.24 -11.04 -2.79
C THR A 161 -11.81 -11.90 -3.97
N PHE A 162 -11.81 -11.32 -5.17
CA PHE A 162 -11.35 -11.99 -6.39
C PHE A 162 -9.86 -11.78 -6.65
N LYS A 163 -9.31 -10.66 -6.18
CA LYS A 163 -7.89 -10.33 -6.29
C LYS A 163 -7.48 -9.38 -5.17
N GLU A 164 -6.41 -9.73 -4.50
CA GLU A 164 -5.73 -8.87 -3.54
C GLU A 164 -4.21 -9.03 -3.75
N THR A 165 -3.49 -7.97 -3.99
CA THR A 165 -2.04 -8.00 -4.18
C THR A 165 -1.44 -6.63 -3.92
N ASN A 166 -0.25 -6.62 -3.32
CA ASN A 166 0.58 -5.43 -3.18
C ASN A 166 1.65 -5.33 -4.28
N ALA A 167 1.70 -6.31 -5.20
CA ALA A 167 2.66 -6.30 -6.29
C ALA A 167 2.31 -5.20 -7.31
N LEU A 168 3.26 -4.31 -7.56
CA LEU A 168 3.13 -3.25 -8.54
C LEU A 168 3.41 -3.80 -9.95
N PRO A 169 2.68 -3.37 -10.99
CA PRO A 169 2.94 -3.76 -12.36
C PRO A 169 4.18 -3.00 -12.89
N ILE A 170 5.37 -3.41 -12.44
CA ILE A 170 6.64 -2.85 -12.92
C ILE A 170 6.85 -3.39 -14.33
N ALA A 171 6.78 -2.51 -15.33
CA ALA A 171 7.01 -2.87 -16.71
C ALA A 171 8.52 -3.07 -16.92
N GLY A 172 8.99 -4.30 -16.79
CA GLY A 172 10.25 -4.67 -17.39
C GLY A 172 10.12 -4.48 -18.91
N LYS A 173 10.77 -3.47 -19.47
CA LYS A 173 10.88 -3.37 -20.93
C LYS A 173 11.59 -4.62 -21.41
N ALA A 174 10.83 -5.61 -21.91
CA ALA A 174 11.38 -6.67 -22.71
C ALA A 174 12.18 -5.99 -23.82
N ARG A 175 13.50 -6.11 -23.80
CA ARG A 175 14.34 -5.80 -24.96
C ARG A 175 13.84 -6.71 -26.08
N LYS A 176 13.08 -6.15 -27.03
CA LYS A 176 12.94 -6.77 -28.33
C LYS A 176 14.37 -6.82 -28.91
N GLY A 177 14.94 -8.04 -28.92
CA GLY A 177 16.11 -8.37 -29.71
C GLY A 177 15.81 -8.26 -31.20
#